data_88071d912345c474a0a9db332d72f480
#
_entry.id   88071d912345c474a0a9db332d72f480
#
_cell.length_a   1.000
_cell.length_b   1.000
_cell.length_c   1.000
_cell.angle_alpha   90.00
_cell.angle_beta   90.00
_cell.angle_gamma   90.00
#
_symmetry.space_group_name_H-M   'P 1'
#
loop_
_entity.id
_entity.type
_entity.pdbx_description
1 polymer ?
#
loop_
_entity_poly.entity_id
_entity_poly.type
_entity_poly.pdbx_seq_one_letter_code
_entity_poly.pdbx_strand_id
1 'polypeptide(L)'
;MVPVLLSGLLVASRAGAECYADYKAKKELPLQLHYGVVQIPDGICSNNAAIKQNISNRISADGWKLLNVLSVFGPEGLSQRQGSAGNYYLKF
;
A
#
# COMPACT_ATOMS: atom_id res chain seq x y z
N MET A 1 -26.72 22.95 -22.28
CA MET A 1 -26.27 22.72 -21.93
C MET A 1 -25.86 22.40 -20.93
N VAL A 2 -25.70 22.27 -20.74
CA VAL A 2 -25.46 22.14 -19.93
C VAL A 2 -24.91 21.36 -19.08
N PRO A 3 -24.92 21.15 -18.77
CA PRO A 3 -24.57 20.62 -17.79
C PRO A 3 -23.74 19.65 -17.81
N VAL A 4 -23.67 19.38 -18.27
CA VAL A 4 -22.94 18.46 -18.46
C VAL A 4 -21.81 18.40 -17.78
N LEU A 5 -21.35 19.10 -17.77
CA LEU A 5 -20.23 19.20 -17.32
C LEU A 5 -20.01 18.66 -16.14
N LEU A 6 -20.61 18.90 -15.49
CA LEU A 6 -20.47 18.51 -14.31
C LEU A 6 -20.01 17.28 -14.09
N SER A 7 -20.32 16.52 -14.72
CA SER A 7 -20.02 15.21 -14.53
C SER A 7 -18.57 15.01 -14.36
N GLY A 8 -17.83 15.67 -15.07
CA GLY A 8 -16.43 15.42 -15.03
C GLY A 8 -15.91 15.56 -13.64
N LEU A 9 -16.50 16.36 -12.93
CA LEU A 9 -16.05 16.59 -11.67
C LEU A 9 -16.03 15.43 -10.81
N LEU A 10 -16.99 14.69 -10.90
CA LEU A 10 -17.11 13.59 -10.08
C LEU A 10 -15.96 12.70 -10.24
N VAL A 11 -15.56 12.56 -11.38
CA VAL A 11 -14.51 11.67 -11.70
C VAL A 11 -13.30 12.11 -10.99
N ALA A 12 -13.06 13.36 -11.00
CA ALA A 12 -11.88 13.87 -10.36
C ALA A 12 -11.75 13.38 -8.95
N SER A 13 -12.83 13.25 -8.27
CA SER A 13 -12.72 12.88 -6.89
C SER A 13 -12.19 11.47 -6.68
N ARG A 14 -12.22 10.68 -7.72
CA ARG A 14 -11.80 9.37 -7.54
C ARG A 14 -10.35 9.28 -7.48
N ALA A 15 -9.65 10.20 -8.04
CA ALA A 15 -8.21 10.16 -8.06
C ALA A 15 -7.65 10.03 -6.67
N GLY A 16 -8.39 10.46 -5.68
CA GLY A 16 -7.87 10.40 -4.34
C GLY A 16 -8.03 9.05 -3.68
N ALA A 17 -8.64 8.11 -4.36
CA ALA A 17 -8.88 6.81 -3.77
C ALA A 17 -7.64 5.93 -3.69
N GLU A 18 -6.61 6.23 -4.46
CA GLU A 18 -5.41 5.42 -4.47
C GLU A 18 -4.70 5.46 -3.13
N CYS A 19 -4.35 4.32 -2.58
CA CYS A 19 -3.63 4.28 -1.32
C CYS A 19 -2.54 3.21 -1.31
N TYR A 20 -1.57 3.43 -0.44
CA TYR A 20 -0.39 2.58 -0.29
C TYR A 20 -0.15 2.37 1.19
N ALA A 21 0.66 1.39 1.52
CA ALA A 21 1.04 1.18 2.91
C ALA A 21 2.51 0.83 2.98
N ASP A 22 3.16 1.21 4.08
CA ASP A 22 4.50 0.73 4.34
C ASP A 22 4.42 -0.21 5.53
N TYR A 23 5.33 -1.16 5.55
CA TYR A 23 5.27 -2.25 6.51
C TYR A 23 6.66 -2.80 6.81
N LYS A 24 6.75 -3.62 7.88
CA LYS A 24 7.96 -4.36 8.18
C LYS A 24 7.63 -5.84 8.20
N ALA A 25 8.57 -6.64 7.74
CA ALA A 25 8.40 -8.09 7.66
C ALA A 25 9.68 -8.82 8.01
N LYS A 26 9.56 -10.11 8.30
CA LYS A 26 10.72 -10.93 8.63
C LYS A 26 10.64 -12.31 8.00
N LYS A 27 11.82 -12.93 7.89
CA LYS A 27 11.97 -14.35 7.59
C LYS A 27 12.92 -14.88 8.66
N GLU A 28 12.80 -16.16 8.99
CA GLU A 28 13.68 -16.76 9.97
C GLU A 28 14.51 -17.88 9.38
N LEU A 29 15.61 -18.20 10.03
CA LEU A 29 16.51 -19.30 9.70
C LEU A 29 17.24 -19.06 8.37
N PRO A 30 18.01 -18.00 8.24
CA PRO A 30 18.37 -17.02 9.27
C PRO A 30 17.42 -15.86 9.33
N LEU A 31 17.49 -15.08 10.38
CA LEU A 31 16.61 -13.94 10.53
C LEU A 31 16.94 -12.89 9.49
N GLN A 32 15.93 -12.47 8.76
CA GLN A 32 16.04 -11.40 7.78
C GLN A 32 14.88 -10.44 8.01
N LEU A 33 15.14 -9.17 7.80
CA LEU A 33 14.09 -8.14 7.98
C LEU A 33 14.02 -7.29 6.74
N HIS A 34 12.83 -6.79 6.40
CA HIS A 34 12.76 -5.75 5.40
C HIS A 34 11.63 -4.76 5.69
N TYR A 35 11.81 -3.56 5.15
CA TYR A 35 10.81 -2.51 5.14
C TYR A 35 10.35 -2.44 3.69
N GLY A 36 9.06 -2.42 3.47
CA GLY A 36 8.53 -2.38 2.11
C GLY A 36 7.36 -1.44 1.96
N VAL A 37 7.00 -1.20 0.71
CA VAL A 37 5.86 -0.37 0.35
C VAL A 37 5.02 -1.15 -0.65
N VAL A 38 3.71 -1.17 -0.46
CA VAL A 38 2.79 -1.85 -1.37
C VAL A 38 1.60 -0.97 -1.70
N GLN A 39 1.00 -1.20 -2.84
CA GLN A 39 -0.23 -0.53 -3.19
C GLN A 39 -1.37 -1.34 -2.60
N ILE A 40 -2.35 -0.67 -2.03
CA ILE A 40 -3.49 -1.31 -1.38
C ILE A 40 -4.72 -1.16 -2.26
N PRO A 41 -5.57 -2.19 -2.36
CA PRO A 41 -6.82 -2.06 -3.12
C PRO A 41 -7.67 -0.92 -2.59
N ASP A 42 -8.23 -0.12 -3.46
CA ASP A 42 -9.00 1.06 -3.09
C ASP A 42 -10.10 0.78 -2.07
N GLY A 43 -10.74 -0.33 -2.18
CA GLY A 43 -11.89 -0.63 -1.31
C GLY A 43 -11.55 -0.85 0.15
N ILE A 44 -10.28 -1.04 0.48
CA ILE A 44 -9.92 -1.31 1.87
C ILE A 44 -9.02 -0.26 2.49
N CYS A 45 -8.84 0.87 1.84
CA CYS A 45 -7.92 1.92 2.32
C CYS A 45 -8.15 2.35 3.77
N SER A 46 -9.36 2.28 4.24
CA SER A 46 -9.66 2.69 5.61
C SER A 46 -9.93 1.52 6.56
N ASN A 47 -9.66 0.31 6.12
CA ASN A 47 -9.93 -0.87 6.94
C ASN A 47 -8.59 -1.51 7.33
N ASN A 48 -8.09 -1.16 8.50
CA ASN A 48 -6.78 -1.65 8.94
C ASN A 48 -6.67 -3.16 9.02
N ALA A 49 -7.69 -3.83 9.46
CA ALA A 49 -7.64 -5.30 9.56
C ALA A 49 -7.55 -5.93 8.16
N ALA A 50 -8.29 -5.37 7.20
CA ALA A 50 -8.26 -5.88 5.84
C ALA A 50 -6.91 -5.60 5.18
N ILE A 51 -6.30 -4.46 5.48
CA ILE A 51 -4.99 -4.12 4.94
C ILE A 51 -3.94 -5.11 5.46
N LYS A 52 -3.96 -5.40 6.75
CA LYS A 52 -3.01 -6.34 7.32
C LYS A 52 -3.14 -7.70 6.67
N GLN A 53 -4.36 -8.18 6.53
CA GLN A 53 -4.60 -9.47 5.92
C GLN A 53 -4.13 -9.48 4.47
N ASN A 54 -4.40 -8.42 3.75
CA ASN A 54 -4.03 -8.31 2.35
C ASN A 54 -2.51 -8.37 2.18
N ILE A 55 -1.78 -7.59 2.95
CA ILE A 55 -0.33 -7.57 2.87
C ILE A 55 0.25 -8.92 3.30
N SER A 56 -0.26 -9.46 4.40
CA SER A 56 0.22 -10.72 4.93
C SER A 56 0.10 -11.83 3.88
N ASN A 57 -1.04 -11.91 3.20
CA ASN A 57 -1.24 -12.91 2.18
C ASN A 57 -0.29 -12.73 1.01
N ARG A 58 -0.03 -11.50 0.63
CA ARG A 58 0.82 -11.23 -0.53
C ARG A 58 2.29 -11.55 -0.26
N ILE A 59 2.80 -11.19 0.89
CA ILE A 59 4.21 -11.40 1.18
C ILE A 59 4.49 -12.83 1.64
N SER A 60 3.48 -13.52 2.17
CA SER A 60 3.69 -14.89 2.64
C SER A 60 3.98 -15.85 1.49
N ALA A 61 3.54 -15.53 0.30
CA ALA A 61 3.82 -16.36 -0.86
C ALA A 61 5.34 -16.42 -1.11
N ASP A 62 6.09 -15.43 -0.64
CA ASP A 62 7.53 -15.39 -0.80
C ASP A 62 8.23 -15.71 0.53
N GLY A 63 7.50 -16.26 1.49
CA GLY A 63 8.08 -16.70 2.75
C GLY A 63 8.22 -15.64 3.83
N TRP A 64 7.66 -14.47 3.63
CA TRP A 64 7.79 -13.38 4.60
C TRP A 64 6.61 -13.35 5.57
N LYS A 65 6.91 -13.00 6.82
CA LYS A 65 5.87 -12.85 7.83
C LYS A 65 5.73 -11.38 8.15
N LEU A 66 4.52 -10.85 8.09
CA LEU A 66 4.26 -9.46 8.38
C LEU A 66 4.47 -9.20 9.87
N LEU A 67 5.24 -8.18 10.21
CA LEU A 67 5.41 -7.78 11.59
C LEU A 67 4.42 -6.69 11.94
N ASN A 68 4.38 -5.64 11.16
CA ASN A 68 3.39 -4.58 11.38
C ASN A 68 3.26 -3.68 10.16
N VAL A 69 2.11 -3.07 10.03
CA VAL A 69 1.86 -2.05 9.02
C VAL A 69 2.15 -0.73 9.72
N LEU A 70 3.03 0.08 9.15
CA LEU A 70 3.45 1.32 9.77
C LEU A 70 2.50 2.47 9.48
N SER A 71 2.11 2.64 8.24
CA SER A 71 1.18 3.70 7.88
C SER A 71 0.49 3.41 6.56
N VAL A 72 -0.58 4.15 6.29
CA VAL A 72 -1.32 4.08 5.03
C VAL A 72 -1.33 5.50 4.50
N PHE A 73 -1.02 5.68 3.23
CA PHE A 73 -0.83 7.01 2.67
C PHE A 73 -1.21 7.05 1.19
N GLY A 74 -1.35 8.23 0.65
CA GLY A 74 -1.65 8.43 -0.77
C GLY A 74 -0.38 8.48 -1.62
N PRO A 75 -0.54 8.67 -2.93
CA PRO A 75 0.61 8.69 -3.85
C PRO A 75 1.68 9.71 -3.49
N GLU A 76 1.29 10.80 -2.86
CA GLU A 76 2.25 11.84 -2.51
C GLU A 76 3.28 11.39 -1.49
N GLY A 77 3.04 10.28 -0.82
CA GLY A 77 3.98 9.77 0.17
C GLY A 77 4.99 8.76 -0.37
N LEU A 78 4.88 8.41 -1.65
CA LEU A 78 5.74 7.38 -2.22
C LEU A 78 7.21 7.77 -2.32
N SER A 79 7.49 8.95 -2.83
CA SER A 79 8.89 9.33 -3.07
C SER A 79 9.72 9.37 -1.79
N GLN A 80 9.12 9.70 -0.68
CA GLN A 80 9.82 9.76 0.59
C GLN A 80 10.27 8.39 1.08
N ARG A 81 9.58 7.36 0.64
CA ARG A 81 9.80 6.01 1.13
C ARG A 81 10.54 5.09 0.17
N GLN A 82 10.65 5.53 -1.08
CA GLN A 82 11.25 4.69 -2.11
C GLN A 82 12.68 4.27 -1.80
N GLY A 83 13.50 5.19 -1.34
CA GLY A 83 14.89 4.87 -1.02
C GLY A 83 15.02 3.87 0.11
N SER A 84 14.20 4.02 1.14
CA SER A 84 14.25 3.11 2.30
C SER A 84 13.73 1.72 1.95
N ALA A 85 12.74 1.64 1.07
CA ALA A 85 12.19 0.36 0.69
C ALA A 85 13.09 -0.41 -0.28
N GLY A 86 13.85 0.32 -1.09
CA GLY A 86 14.80 -0.33 -1.99
C GLY A 86 14.16 -1.40 -2.85
N ASN A 87 14.66 -2.62 -2.75
CA ASN A 87 14.15 -3.73 -3.55
C ASN A 87 12.70 -4.12 -3.21
N TYR A 88 12.20 -3.65 -2.09
CA TYR A 88 10.84 -3.96 -1.66
C TYR A 88 9.87 -2.80 -1.90
N TYR A 89 10.24 -1.90 -2.81
CA TYR A 89 9.37 -0.81 -3.18
C TYR A 89 8.41 -1.32 -4.26
N LEU A 90 7.15 -1.42 -3.92
CA LEU A 90 6.09 -1.90 -4.81
C LEU A 90 6.42 -3.28 -5.43
N LYS A 91 7.14 -4.11 -4.70
CA LYS A 91 7.52 -5.41 -5.18
C LYS A 91 6.35 -6.40 -5.10
N PHE A 92 5.59 -6.36 -4.06
CA PHE A 92 4.47 -7.25 -3.85
C PHE A 92 3.15 -6.56 -4.20
#